data_be0f99d52e91b8d9928f5372434c5435
#
_entry.id   be0f99d52e91b8d9928f5372434c5435
#
_cell.length_a   1.000
_cell.length_b   1.000
_cell.length_c   1.000
_cell.angle_alpha   90.00
_cell.angle_beta   90.00
_cell.angle_gamma   90.00
#
_symmetry.space_group_name_H-M   'P 1'
#
loop_
_entity.id
_entity.type
_entity.pdbx_description
1 polymer ?
#
loop_
_entity_poly.entity_id
_entity_poly.type
_entity_poly.pdbx_seq_one_letter_code
_entity_poly.pdbx_strand_id
1 'polypeptide(L)'
;MTTPLETARTRAVVEQLLDEAVPVRRLWKPVVRLGLWVIVVTTIAGAVMGMGLMGFRPDLRLKVREPVYLLELTALAVAGILMAASALQDAVPGDEDRGPIRRVAIGFGLLAALLWFLQPLHGELSVTQFLGTGIGCAWRTVVLGALPLCALLFAIRRGATFAPARAGALAGGAAFLMAAFLMRVDCPLDERLHLLVWHALPVVGGAGVSAAIGFVWLRRWRSRASR
;
A
#
# COMPACT_ATOMS: atom_id res chain seq x y z
N MET A 1 -29.33 -37.92 3.40
CA MET A 1 -29.16 -39.06 2.44
C MET A 1 -29.29 -38.48 1.04
N THR A 2 -28.19 -38.36 0.28
CA THR A 2 -28.22 -37.92 -1.13
C THR A 2 -28.70 -39.06 -2.00
N THR A 3 -29.62 -38.79 -2.94
CA THR A 3 -30.15 -39.82 -3.84
C THR A 3 -29.11 -40.25 -4.87
N PRO A 4 -29.10 -41.51 -5.36
CA PRO A 4 -28.16 -42.01 -6.37
C PRO A 4 -28.12 -41.16 -7.65
N LEU A 5 -29.27 -40.58 -8.04
CA LEU A 5 -29.41 -39.69 -9.19
C LEU A 5 -28.70 -38.34 -8.98
N GLU A 6 -28.72 -37.77 -7.75
CA GLU A 6 -28.04 -36.53 -7.39
C GLU A 6 -26.52 -36.70 -7.43
N THR A 7 -26.05 -37.89 -6.99
CA THR A 7 -24.62 -38.25 -7.03
C THR A 7 -24.13 -38.42 -8.48
N ALA A 8 -24.93 -39.05 -9.36
CA ALA A 8 -24.58 -39.25 -10.77
C ALA A 8 -24.52 -37.90 -11.53
N ARG A 9 -25.49 -37.01 -11.28
CA ARG A 9 -25.54 -35.66 -11.89
C ARG A 9 -24.38 -34.80 -11.44
N THR A 10 -24.03 -34.85 -10.15
CA THR A 10 -22.86 -34.13 -9.60
C THR A 10 -21.56 -34.62 -10.22
N ARG A 11 -21.42 -35.96 -10.40
CA ARG A 11 -20.21 -36.54 -11.03
C ARG A 11 -20.08 -36.12 -12.49
N ALA A 12 -21.16 -36.13 -13.28
CA ALA A 12 -21.14 -35.69 -14.67
C ALA A 12 -20.75 -34.21 -14.81
N VAL A 13 -21.24 -33.34 -13.93
CA VAL A 13 -20.84 -31.91 -13.89
C VAL A 13 -19.39 -31.76 -13.52
N VAL A 14 -18.88 -32.53 -12.55
CA VAL A 14 -17.47 -32.48 -12.16
C VAL A 14 -16.56 -32.97 -13.31
N GLU A 15 -16.93 -34.04 -14.01
CA GLU A 15 -16.18 -34.53 -15.16
C GLU A 15 -16.14 -33.49 -16.29
N GLN A 16 -17.27 -32.86 -16.61
CA GLN A 16 -17.33 -31.79 -17.59
C GLN A 16 -16.42 -30.58 -17.19
N LEU A 17 -16.45 -30.16 -15.92
CA LEU A 17 -15.61 -29.08 -15.42
C LEU A 17 -14.13 -29.44 -15.44
N LEU A 18 -13.76 -30.71 -15.25
CA LEU A 18 -12.40 -31.20 -15.34
C LEU A 18 -11.89 -31.20 -16.80
N ASP A 19 -12.73 -31.58 -17.75
CA ASP A 19 -12.39 -31.57 -19.19
C ASP A 19 -12.22 -30.15 -19.73
N GLU A 20 -13.00 -29.19 -19.19
CA GLU A 20 -12.91 -27.76 -19.53
C GLU A 20 -11.79 -27.04 -18.74
N ALA A 21 -11.13 -27.70 -17.78
CA ALA A 21 -10.14 -27.07 -16.90
C ALA A 21 -8.86 -26.73 -17.67
N VAL A 22 -8.58 -25.44 -17.78
CA VAL A 22 -7.31 -24.96 -18.34
C VAL A 22 -6.28 -24.85 -17.23
N PRO A 23 -5.06 -25.38 -17.41
CA PRO A 23 -3.99 -25.27 -16.42
C PRO A 23 -3.71 -23.82 -16.03
N VAL A 24 -3.87 -23.50 -14.75
CA VAL A 24 -3.57 -22.16 -14.23
C VAL A 24 -2.14 -22.05 -13.72
N ARG A 25 -1.47 -20.96 -14.06
CA ARG A 25 -0.12 -20.70 -13.58
C ARG A 25 -0.14 -20.44 -12.07
N ARG A 26 0.63 -21.22 -11.29
CA ARG A 26 0.75 -21.01 -9.85
C ARG A 26 1.28 -19.61 -9.53
N LEU A 27 0.62 -18.93 -8.61
CA LEU A 27 1.13 -17.70 -8.02
C LEU A 27 2.31 -18.01 -7.09
N TRP A 28 3.31 -17.15 -7.11
CA TRP A 28 4.38 -17.21 -6.11
C TRP A 28 3.83 -16.94 -4.71
N LYS A 29 4.47 -17.52 -3.71
CA LYS A 29 4.09 -17.34 -2.31
C LYS A 29 4.00 -15.85 -1.97
N PRO A 30 3.03 -15.41 -1.15
CA PRO A 30 2.86 -13.99 -0.79
C PRO A 30 4.14 -13.34 -0.25
N VAL A 31 4.92 -14.08 0.54
CA VAL A 31 6.22 -13.60 1.08
C VAL A 31 7.24 -13.29 -0.03
N VAL A 32 7.33 -14.11 -1.08
CA VAL A 32 8.23 -13.84 -2.21
C VAL A 32 7.79 -12.60 -2.97
N ARG A 33 6.49 -12.45 -3.18
CA ARG A 33 5.92 -11.27 -3.86
C ARG A 33 6.12 -10.00 -3.04
N LEU A 34 5.98 -10.07 -1.72
CA LEU A 34 6.30 -8.99 -0.80
C LEU A 34 7.78 -8.63 -0.86
N GLY A 35 8.67 -9.62 -0.80
CA GLY A 35 10.11 -9.40 -0.92
C GLY A 35 10.50 -8.68 -2.22
N LEU A 36 9.94 -9.10 -3.35
CA LEU A 36 10.14 -8.43 -4.63
C LEU A 36 9.63 -6.99 -4.63
N TRP A 37 8.49 -6.74 -4.00
CA TRP A 37 7.97 -5.38 -3.87
C TRP A 37 8.87 -4.51 -2.98
N VAL A 38 9.37 -5.03 -1.87
CA VAL A 38 10.36 -4.33 -1.02
C VAL A 38 11.62 -4.00 -1.82
N ILE A 39 12.12 -4.92 -2.64
CA ILE A 39 13.26 -4.66 -3.54
C ILE A 39 12.92 -3.51 -4.50
N VAL A 40 11.74 -3.47 -5.10
CA VAL A 40 11.32 -2.36 -5.97
C VAL A 40 11.34 -1.04 -5.20
N VAL A 41 10.76 -0.98 -3.99
CA VAL A 41 10.74 0.23 -3.16
C VAL A 41 12.16 0.71 -2.82
N THR A 42 13.03 -0.21 -2.37
CA THR A 42 14.41 0.13 -1.98
C THR A 42 15.26 0.54 -3.19
N THR A 43 15.05 -0.08 -4.35
CA THR A 43 15.72 0.30 -5.60
C THR A 43 15.29 1.70 -6.06
N ILE A 44 14.00 2.02 -6.00
CA ILE A 44 13.50 3.37 -6.32
C ILE A 44 14.11 4.41 -5.35
N ALA A 45 14.08 4.12 -4.05
CA ALA A 45 14.67 4.99 -3.04
C ALA A 45 16.16 5.25 -3.30
N GLY A 46 16.94 4.18 -3.55
CA GLY A 46 18.36 4.28 -3.86
C GLY A 46 18.64 5.04 -5.16
N ALA A 47 17.83 4.81 -6.20
CA ALA A 47 17.97 5.52 -7.47
C ALA A 47 17.69 7.03 -7.33
N VAL A 48 16.59 7.39 -6.65
CA VAL A 48 16.20 8.81 -6.46
C VAL A 48 17.22 9.56 -5.62
N MET A 49 17.76 8.94 -4.57
CA MET A 49 18.84 9.49 -3.76
C MET A 49 20.16 9.57 -4.54
N GLY A 50 20.52 8.50 -5.27
CA GLY A 50 21.75 8.45 -6.06
C GLY A 50 21.77 9.45 -7.22
N MET A 51 20.61 9.81 -7.78
CA MET A 51 20.49 10.85 -8.80
C MET A 51 20.45 12.28 -8.21
N GLY A 52 20.50 12.44 -6.89
CA GLY A 52 20.41 13.74 -6.23
C GLY A 52 19.01 14.40 -6.32
N LEU A 53 17.98 13.66 -6.66
CA LEU A 53 16.61 14.17 -6.73
C LEU A 53 15.97 14.29 -5.34
N MET A 54 16.48 13.54 -4.39
CA MET A 54 16.21 13.62 -2.96
C MET A 54 17.53 13.56 -2.18
N GLY A 55 17.54 14.17 -1.00
CA GLY A 55 18.69 14.16 -0.11
C GLY A 55 18.34 13.58 1.26
N PHE A 56 19.22 13.81 2.19
CA PHE A 56 18.91 13.64 3.59
C PHE A 56 18.67 15.01 4.22
N ARG A 57 17.66 15.11 5.08
CA ARG A 57 17.44 16.33 5.86
C ARG A 57 18.72 16.70 6.61
N PRO A 58 19.07 17.99 6.70
CA PRO A 58 20.37 18.43 7.26
C PRO A 58 20.60 17.99 8.71
N ASP A 59 19.51 17.88 9.48
CA ASP A 59 19.51 17.53 10.89
C ASP A 59 19.25 16.03 11.15
N LEU A 60 19.27 15.17 10.13
CA LEU A 60 18.94 13.74 10.25
C LEU A 60 19.74 13.05 11.39
N ARG A 61 21.05 13.38 11.54
CA ARG A 61 21.90 12.80 12.57
C ARG A 61 21.41 13.09 14.00
N LEU A 62 20.74 14.22 14.20
CA LEU A 62 20.15 14.61 15.47
C LEU A 62 18.79 13.95 15.62
N LYS A 63 17.97 13.98 14.55
CA LYS A 63 16.61 13.43 14.54
C LYS A 63 16.56 11.93 14.78
N VAL A 64 17.50 11.15 14.27
CA VAL A 64 17.57 9.70 14.55
C VAL A 64 17.88 9.36 16.01
N ARG A 65 18.23 10.35 16.85
CA ARG A 65 18.39 10.18 18.29
C ARG A 65 17.12 10.50 19.05
N GLU A 66 16.12 11.10 18.42
CA GLU A 66 14.81 11.39 19.02
C GLU A 66 13.91 10.14 18.96
N PRO A 67 13.51 9.59 20.13
CA PRO A 67 12.68 8.36 20.14
C PRO A 67 11.36 8.51 19.36
N VAL A 68 10.74 9.70 19.43
CA VAL A 68 9.48 9.99 18.75
C VAL A 68 9.65 9.93 17.22
N TYR A 69 10.74 10.47 16.69
CA TYR A 69 11.04 10.42 15.26
C TYR A 69 11.31 8.98 14.79
N LEU A 70 12.06 8.21 15.56
CA LEU A 70 12.29 6.78 15.26
C LEU A 70 10.99 5.97 15.31
N LEU A 71 10.13 6.25 16.28
CA LEU A 71 8.81 5.60 16.40
C LEU A 71 7.95 5.95 15.19
N GLU A 72 7.95 7.21 14.73
CA GLU A 72 7.26 7.68 13.54
C GLU A 72 7.73 6.92 12.29
N LEU A 73 9.04 6.89 12.03
CA LEU A 73 9.62 6.18 10.90
C LEU A 73 9.30 4.69 10.93
N THR A 74 9.41 4.08 12.12
CA THR A 74 9.06 2.66 12.30
C THR A 74 7.59 2.41 12.04
N ALA A 75 6.70 3.29 12.53
CA ALA A 75 5.27 3.17 12.31
C ALA A 75 4.91 3.25 10.82
N LEU A 76 5.49 4.19 10.08
CA LEU A 76 5.30 4.33 8.63
C LEU A 76 5.78 3.08 7.87
N ALA A 77 6.99 2.61 8.17
CA ALA A 77 7.58 1.44 7.51
C ALA A 77 6.78 0.16 7.79
N VAL A 78 6.46 -0.10 9.06
CA VAL A 78 5.69 -1.28 9.48
C VAL A 78 4.29 -1.25 8.88
N ALA A 79 3.59 -0.10 8.96
CA ALA A 79 2.27 0.06 8.34
C ALA A 79 2.32 -0.23 6.83
N GLY A 80 3.28 0.37 6.11
CA GLY A 80 3.45 0.17 4.66
C GLY A 80 3.69 -1.30 4.30
N ILE A 81 4.62 -1.97 4.97
CA ILE A 81 4.95 -3.38 4.73
C ILE A 81 3.75 -4.30 5.04
N LEU A 82 3.07 -4.09 6.17
CA LEU A 82 1.93 -4.91 6.56
C LEU A 82 0.70 -4.66 5.68
N MET A 83 0.48 -3.43 5.20
CA MET A 83 -0.56 -3.14 4.20
C MET A 83 -0.25 -3.82 2.86
N ALA A 84 1.01 -3.81 2.40
CA ALA A 84 1.41 -4.52 1.20
C ALA A 84 1.21 -6.03 1.34
N ALA A 85 1.61 -6.61 2.47
CA ALA A 85 1.38 -8.01 2.78
C ALA A 85 -0.12 -8.34 2.74
N SER A 86 -0.97 -7.53 3.37
CA SER A 86 -2.42 -7.71 3.39
C SER A 86 -3.04 -7.60 1.98
N ALA A 87 -2.57 -6.65 1.16
CA ALA A 87 -3.03 -6.50 -0.23
C ALA A 87 -2.68 -7.73 -1.09
N LEU A 88 -1.48 -8.29 -0.91
CA LEU A 88 -1.03 -9.49 -1.63
C LEU A 88 -1.78 -10.75 -1.16
N GLN A 89 -2.20 -10.79 0.09
CA GLN A 89 -3.01 -11.88 0.65
C GLN A 89 -4.46 -11.82 0.12
N ASP A 90 -5.05 -10.62 0.04
CA ASP A 90 -6.38 -10.42 -0.56
C ASP A 90 -6.42 -10.88 -2.04
N ALA A 91 -5.28 -11.08 -2.69
CA ALA A 91 -5.18 -11.61 -4.05
C ALA A 91 -5.32 -13.16 -4.13
N VAL A 92 -5.36 -13.86 -3.00
CA VAL A 92 -5.47 -15.32 -2.93
C VAL A 92 -6.81 -15.67 -2.29
N PRO A 93 -7.74 -16.32 -3.02
CA PRO A 93 -9.02 -16.77 -2.47
C PRO A 93 -8.83 -17.77 -1.33
N GLY A 94 -9.68 -17.72 -0.32
CA GLY A 94 -9.66 -18.67 0.82
C GLY A 94 -8.68 -18.30 1.95
N ASP A 95 -8.00 -17.17 1.86
CA ASP A 95 -7.05 -16.69 2.89
C ASP A 95 -7.70 -15.60 3.77
N GLU A 96 -8.98 -15.80 4.11
CA GLU A 96 -9.85 -14.78 4.73
C GLU A 96 -9.50 -14.49 6.20
N ASP A 97 -8.79 -15.37 6.88
CA ASP A 97 -8.52 -15.31 8.34
C ASP A 97 -7.40 -14.31 8.74
N ARG A 98 -6.95 -13.46 7.81
CA ARG A 98 -5.82 -12.55 8.07
C ARG A 98 -6.23 -11.13 8.49
N GLY A 99 -7.42 -10.98 9.04
CA GLY A 99 -7.89 -9.74 9.68
C GLY A 99 -6.91 -9.15 10.72
N PRO A 100 -6.19 -9.95 11.52
CA PRO A 100 -5.23 -9.44 12.49
C PRO A 100 -4.10 -8.61 11.88
N ILE A 101 -3.44 -9.09 10.82
CA ILE A 101 -2.33 -8.37 10.17
C ILE A 101 -2.79 -7.00 9.65
N ARG A 102 -3.96 -6.96 9.00
CA ARG A 102 -4.55 -5.72 8.50
C ARG A 102 -4.89 -4.75 9.62
N ARG A 103 -5.43 -5.22 10.76
CA ARG A 103 -5.71 -4.37 11.92
C ARG A 103 -4.45 -3.77 12.51
N VAL A 104 -3.39 -4.56 12.62
CA VAL A 104 -2.07 -4.10 13.07
C VAL A 104 -1.51 -3.06 12.10
N ALA A 105 -1.59 -3.31 10.79
CA ALA A 105 -1.16 -2.36 9.76
C ALA A 105 -1.87 -1.00 9.88
N ILE A 106 -3.20 -1.03 10.03
CA ILE A 106 -4.01 0.18 10.24
C ILE A 106 -3.62 0.87 11.55
N GLY A 107 -3.41 0.11 12.64
CA GLY A 107 -2.99 0.64 13.94
C GLY A 107 -1.68 1.41 13.85
N PHE A 108 -0.67 0.88 13.16
CA PHE A 108 0.59 1.59 12.91
C PHE A 108 0.42 2.82 12.03
N GLY A 109 -0.45 2.77 11.01
CA GLY A 109 -0.78 3.94 10.19
C GLY A 109 -1.45 5.05 11.01
N LEU A 110 -2.38 4.69 11.90
CA LEU A 110 -3.02 5.63 12.82
C LEU A 110 -2.03 6.18 13.85
N LEU A 111 -1.09 5.35 14.33
CA LEU A 111 -0.02 5.80 15.23
C LEU A 111 0.85 6.87 14.53
N ALA A 112 1.26 6.66 13.29
CA ALA A 112 2.02 7.64 12.54
C ALA A 112 1.23 8.96 12.38
N ALA A 113 -0.06 8.87 12.03
CA ALA A 113 -0.94 10.03 11.91
C ALA A 113 -1.11 10.77 13.25
N LEU A 114 -1.21 10.04 14.36
CA LEU A 114 -1.27 10.61 15.71
C LEU A 114 0.03 11.34 16.06
N LEU A 115 1.19 10.73 15.77
CA LEU A 115 2.49 11.37 16.00
C LEU A 115 2.64 12.68 15.19
N TRP A 116 2.13 12.73 13.96
CA TRP A 116 2.08 13.97 13.18
C TRP A 116 1.12 15.00 13.77
N PHE A 117 -0.03 14.55 14.28
CA PHE A 117 -0.99 15.43 14.95
C PHE A 117 -0.45 16.04 16.24
N LEU A 118 0.44 15.33 16.94
CA LEU A 118 1.08 15.78 18.18
C LEU A 118 2.27 16.72 17.94
N GLN A 119 2.71 16.89 16.69
CA GLN A 119 3.78 17.84 16.38
C GLN A 119 3.35 19.29 16.70
N PRO A 120 4.29 20.18 17.03
CA PRO A 120 3.96 21.55 17.38
C PRO A 120 3.30 22.29 16.20
N LEU A 121 2.41 23.20 16.54
CA LEU A 121 1.88 24.22 15.61
C LEU A 121 2.83 25.43 15.71
N HIS A 122 3.72 25.61 14.76
CA HIS A 122 4.51 26.83 14.65
C HIS A 122 3.75 27.80 13.73
N GLY A 123 3.20 28.84 14.32
CA GLY A 123 2.07 29.60 13.77
C GLY A 123 2.40 30.73 12.81
N GLU A 124 3.52 30.76 12.08
CA GLU A 124 3.88 31.95 11.28
C GLU A 124 4.35 31.69 9.84
N LEU A 125 4.05 30.52 9.27
CA LEU A 125 4.27 30.41 7.83
C LEU A 125 3.23 31.25 7.10
N SER A 126 3.68 32.19 6.27
CA SER A 126 2.79 32.86 5.33
C SER A 126 2.15 31.80 4.41
N VAL A 127 0.93 32.06 3.93
CA VAL A 127 0.26 31.15 2.99
C VAL A 127 1.15 30.82 1.80
N THR A 128 1.91 31.79 1.30
CA THR A 128 2.83 31.60 0.18
C THR A 128 3.97 30.63 0.53
N GLN A 129 4.54 30.72 1.73
CA GLN A 129 5.59 29.79 2.19
C GLN A 129 5.02 28.39 2.42
N PHE A 130 3.84 28.27 3.03
CA PHE A 130 3.17 26.99 3.26
C PHE A 130 2.87 26.27 1.95
N LEU A 131 2.35 26.95 0.94
CA LEU A 131 2.10 26.38 -0.39
C LEU A 131 3.41 26.09 -1.12
N GLY A 132 4.37 27.01 -1.11
CA GLY A 132 5.62 26.86 -1.86
C GLY A 132 6.47 25.67 -1.38
N THR A 133 6.55 25.45 -0.07
CA THR A 133 7.28 24.29 0.48
C THR A 133 6.49 22.99 0.37
N GLY A 134 5.17 23.04 0.56
CA GLY A 134 4.32 21.87 0.71
C GLY A 134 3.95 21.19 -0.60
N ILE A 135 3.66 21.96 -1.66
CA ILE A 135 3.31 21.40 -2.99
C ILE A 135 4.44 20.49 -3.51
N GLY A 136 5.70 20.90 -3.32
CA GLY A 136 6.85 20.09 -3.69
C GLY A 136 6.91 18.76 -2.92
N CYS A 137 6.63 18.76 -1.61
CA CYS A 137 6.59 17.55 -0.80
C CYS A 137 5.44 16.61 -1.23
N ALA A 138 4.23 17.15 -1.43
CA ALA A 138 3.09 16.37 -1.91
C ALA A 138 3.35 15.74 -3.28
N TRP A 139 3.88 16.51 -4.22
CA TRP A 139 4.22 16.02 -5.56
C TRP A 139 5.25 14.89 -5.52
N ARG A 140 6.34 15.07 -4.76
CA ARG A 140 7.35 14.01 -4.57
C ARG A 140 6.74 12.76 -3.94
N THR A 141 5.88 12.91 -2.92
CA THR A 141 5.15 11.77 -2.33
C THR A 141 4.32 11.03 -3.37
N VAL A 142 3.62 11.75 -4.25
CA VAL A 142 2.81 11.14 -5.33
C VAL A 142 3.70 10.38 -6.31
N VAL A 143 4.77 10.98 -6.77
CA VAL A 143 5.69 10.35 -7.74
C VAL A 143 6.37 9.12 -7.14
N LEU A 144 6.87 9.22 -5.90
CA LEU A 144 7.51 8.11 -5.20
C LEU A 144 6.55 6.95 -4.92
N GLY A 145 5.28 7.25 -4.63
CA GLY A 145 4.27 6.22 -4.37
C GLY A 145 3.74 5.55 -5.64
N ALA A 146 3.78 6.23 -6.79
CA ALA A 146 3.16 5.74 -8.03
C ALA A 146 3.77 4.43 -8.54
N LEU A 147 5.10 4.32 -8.62
CA LEU A 147 5.76 3.10 -9.11
C LEU A 147 5.59 1.89 -8.18
N PRO A 148 5.80 2.00 -6.86
CA PRO A 148 5.49 0.92 -5.91
C PRO A 148 4.01 0.50 -5.96
N LEU A 149 3.09 1.45 -6.13
CA LEU A 149 1.67 1.17 -6.31
C LEU A 149 1.42 0.35 -7.57
N CYS A 150 1.94 0.77 -8.71
CA CYS A 150 1.82 0.03 -9.97
C CYS A 150 2.32 -1.40 -9.82
N ALA A 151 3.52 -1.59 -9.25
CA ALA A 151 4.09 -2.92 -9.02
C ALA A 151 3.17 -3.80 -8.16
N LEU A 152 2.59 -3.24 -7.08
CA LEU A 152 1.71 -3.96 -6.19
C LEU A 152 0.37 -4.31 -6.85
N LEU A 153 -0.24 -3.37 -7.57
CA LEU A 153 -1.48 -3.60 -8.32
C LEU A 153 -1.29 -4.67 -9.40
N PHE A 154 -0.16 -4.67 -10.13
CA PHE A 154 0.16 -5.73 -11.08
C PHE A 154 0.34 -7.09 -10.40
N ALA A 155 0.99 -7.11 -9.23
CA ALA A 155 1.13 -8.34 -8.45
C ALA A 155 -0.21 -8.88 -7.96
N ILE A 156 -1.14 -8.02 -7.51
CA ILE A 156 -2.50 -8.39 -7.09
C ILE A 156 -3.32 -8.89 -8.28
N ARG A 157 -3.21 -8.23 -9.44
CA ARG A 157 -3.97 -8.58 -10.65
C ARG A 157 -3.69 -9.98 -11.17
N ARG A 158 -2.51 -10.55 -10.87
CA ARG A 158 -2.17 -11.94 -11.22
C ARG A 158 -2.92 -12.97 -10.37
N GLY A 159 -3.55 -12.54 -9.27
CA GLY A 159 -4.42 -13.33 -8.43
C GLY A 159 -5.90 -13.09 -8.71
N ALA A 160 -6.79 -13.64 -7.86
CA ALA A 160 -8.23 -13.48 -7.93
C ALA A 160 -8.76 -12.91 -6.62
N THR A 161 -8.87 -11.59 -6.51
CA THR A 161 -9.38 -10.95 -5.30
C THR A 161 -10.91 -10.88 -5.28
N PHE A 162 -11.52 -11.24 -4.16
CA PHE A 162 -12.95 -11.04 -3.91
C PHE A 162 -13.29 -9.64 -3.39
N ALA A 163 -12.30 -8.89 -2.91
CA ALA A 163 -12.47 -7.54 -2.38
C ALA A 163 -11.58 -6.52 -3.13
N PRO A 164 -11.85 -6.23 -4.42
CA PRO A 164 -10.96 -5.47 -5.29
C PRO A 164 -10.72 -4.04 -4.81
N ALA A 165 -11.72 -3.35 -4.28
CA ALA A 165 -11.55 -2.01 -3.72
C ALA A 165 -10.67 -2.02 -2.47
N ARG A 166 -10.85 -2.99 -1.56
CA ARG A 166 -10.02 -3.14 -0.37
C ARG A 166 -8.57 -3.46 -0.73
N ALA A 167 -8.35 -4.39 -1.65
CA ALA A 167 -7.01 -4.72 -2.14
C ALA A 167 -6.32 -3.50 -2.77
N GLY A 168 -7.06 -2.69 -3.53
CA GLY A 168 -6.58 -1.43 -4.08
C GLY A 168 -6.25 -0.41 -2.97
N ALA A 169 -7.13 -0.21 -1.98
CA ALA A 169 -6.89 0.70 -0.86
C ALA A 169 -5.63 0.33 -0.07
N LEU A 170 -5.47 -0.97 0.24
CA LEU A 170 -4.29 -1.48 0.95
C LEU A 170 -3.01 -1.30 0.12
N ALA A 171 -3.08 -1.52 -1.19
CA ALA A 171 -1.94 -1.30 -2.09
C ALA A 171 -1.54 0.18 -2.15
N GLY A 172 -2.52 1.07 -2.26
CA GLY A 172 -2.28 2.51 -2.22
C GLY A 172 -1.73 2.96 -0.88
N GLY A 173 -2.37 2.55 0.22
CA GLY A 173 -1.87 2.84 1.58
C GLY A 173 -0.43 2.39 1.76
N ALA A 174 -0.08 1.16 1.34
CA ALA A 174 1.28 0.64 1.41
C ALA A 174 2.28 1.51 0.65
N ALA A 175 2.00 1.80 -0.62
CA ALA A 175 2.90 2.54 -1.49
C ALA A 175 3.11 3.98 -1.02
N PHE A 176 2.04 4.66 -0.60
CA PHE A 176 2.12 6.05 -0.16
C PHE A 176 2.66 6.21 1.26
N LEU A 177 2.47 5.21 2.16
CA LEU A 177 3.15 5.20 3.46
C LEU A 177 4.67 5.05 3.29
N MET A 178 5.13 4.20 2.37
CA MET A 178 6.56 4.10 2.06
C MET A 178 7.11 5.38 1.41
N ALA A 179 6.32 6.03 0.54
CA ALA A 179 6.69 7.33 0.01
C ALA A 179 6.77 8.40 1.11
N ALA A 180 5.81 8.43 2.04
CA ALA A 180 5.83 9.33 3.19
C ALA A 180 7.03 9.05 4.11
N PHE A 181 7.38 7.77 4.34
CA PHE A 181 8.60 7.39 5.05
C PHE A 181 9.85 8.02 4.41
N LEU A 182 10.01 7.90 3.09
CA LEU A 182 11.13 8.49 2.36
C LEU A 182 11.12 10.01 2.46
N MET A 183 9.95 10.63 2.34
CA MET A 183 9.82 12.07 2.49
C MET A 183 10.18 12.57 3.90
N ARG A 184 9.91 11.78 4.94
CA ARG A 184 10.33 12.14 6.32
C ARG A 184 11.85 12.12 6.50
N VAL A 185 12.56 11.33 5.69
CA VAL A 185 14.03 11.31 5.67
C VAL A 185 14.62 12.51 4.91
N ASP A 186 13.86 13.07 3.94
CA ASP A 186 14.28 14.20 3.09
C ASP A 186 13.79 15.56 3.64
N CYS A 187 12.52 15.63 4.09
CA CYS A 187 11.89 16.89 4.49
C CYS A 187 12.29 17.32 5.90
N PRO A 188 12.86 18.53 6.09
CA PRO A 188 13.26 19.02 7.42
C PRO A 188 12.10 19.66 8.21
N LEU A 189 10.90 19.77 7.64
CA LEU A 189 9.78 20.46 8.28
C LEU A 189 9.01 19.49 9.19
N ASP A 190 9.00 19.79 10.48
CA ASP A 190 8.34 19.03 11.53
C ASP A 190 7.08 19.74 12.05
N GLU A 191 6.46 20.57 11.23
CA GLU A 191 5.25 21.30 11.58
C GLU A 191 4.00 20.46 11.35
N ARG A 192 3.06 20.49 12.30
CA ARG A 192 1.81 19.71 12.26
C ARG A 192 1.03 19.89 10.96
N LEU A 193 0.73 21.12 10.58
CA LEU A 193 -0.06 21.39 9.37
C LEU A 193 0.67 20.93 8.11
N HIS A 194 1.99 21.12 8.05
CA HIS A 194 2.80 20.64 6.94
C HIS A 194 2.69 19.11 6.79
N LEU A 195 2.87 18.39 7.89
CA LEU A 195 2.82 16.92 7.87
C LEU A 195 1.43 16.39 7.54
N LEU A 196 0.38 16.97 8.12
CA LEU A 196 -0.99 16.53 7.87
C LEU A 196 -1.45 16.83 6.44
N VAL A 197 -1.15 18.01 5.91
CA VAL A 197 -1.61 18.41 4.57
C VAL A 197 -0.73 17.83 3.47
N TRP A 198 0.59 17.89 3.61
CA TRP A 198 1.50 17.57 2.50
C TRP A 198 2.07 16.14 2.53
N HIS A 199 1.93 15.44 3.66
CA HIS A 199 2.34 14.03 3.79
C HIS A 199 1.16 13.10 4.05
N ALA A 200 0.25 13.41 5.01
CA ALA A 200 -0.88 12.52 5.31
C ALA A 200 -1.95 12.54 4.22
N LEU A 201 -2.31 13.72 3.70
CA LEU A 201 -3.34 13.81 2.66
C LEU A 201 -3.00 13.05 1.39
N PRO A 202 -1.75 13.09 0.84
CA PRO A 202 -1.34 12.21 -0.25
C PRO A 202 -1.47 10.72 0.06
N VAL A 203 -1.19 10.28 1.31
CA VAL A 203 -1.37 8.88 1.72
C VAL A 203 -2.84 8.48 1.68
N VAL A 204 -3.72 9.28 2.28
CA VAL A 204 -5.17 9.02 2.30
C VAL A 204 -5.76 9.11 0.90
N GLY A 205 -5.42 10.16 0.15
CA GLY A 205 -5.85 10.36 -1.23
C GLY A 205 -5.37 9.23 -2.14
N GLY A 206 -4.10 8.85 -2.02
CA GLY A 206 -3.52 7.74 -2.76
C GLY A 206 -4.21 6.41 -2.46
N ALA A 207 -4.53 6.12 -1.20
CA ALA A 207 -5.30 4.94 -0.82
C ALA A 207 -6.72 4.97 -1.42
N GLY A 208 -7.40 6.12 -1.36
CA GLY A 208 -8.74 6.31 -1.93
C GLY A 208 -8.78 6.14 -3.45
N VAL A 209 -7.87 6.81 -4.17
CA VAL A 209 -7.74 6.67 -5.64
C VAL A 209 -7.41 5.22 -6.01
N SER A 210 -6.51 4.58 -5.27
CA SER A 210 -6.15 3.18 -5.50
C SER A 210 -7.28 2.22 -5.20
N ALA A 211 -8.17 2.52 -4.25
CA ALA A 211 -9.40 1.77 -4.03
C ALA A 211 -10.32 1.81 -5.25
N ALA A 212 -10.51 3.00 -5.84
CA ALA A 212 -11.30 3.16 -7.06
C ALA A 212 -10.67 2.43 -8.26
N ILE A 213 -9.35 2.56 -8.44
CA ILE A 213 -8.61 1.82 -9.47
C ILE A 213 -8.77 0.31 -9.26
N GLY A 214 -8.60 -0.17 -8.03
CA GLY A 214 -8.77 -1.57 -7.67
C GLY A 214 -10.18 -2.06 -7.98
N PHE A 215 -11.20 -1.29 -7.60
CA PHE A 215 -12.59 -1.61 -7.90
C PHE A 215 -12.86 -1.76 -9.39
N VAL A 216 -12.33 -0.89 -10.26
CA VAL A 216 -12.53 -0.94 -11.71
C VAL A 216 -11.64 -2.00 -12.35
N TRP A 217 -10.37 -2.03 -12.01
CA TRP A 217 -9.36 -2.78 -12.77
C TRP A 217 -9.17 -4.22 -12.30
N LEU A 218 -9.42 -4.52 -11.01
CA LEU A 218 -9.29 -5.86 -10.46
C LEU A 218 -10.61 -6.67 -10.53
N ARG A 219 -11.75 -6.06 -10.89
CA ARG A 219 -13.07 -6.71 -11.01
C ARG A 219 -13.20 -7.73 -12.15
N ARG A 220 -12.24 -7.83 -13.05
CA ARG A 220 -12.36 -8.60 -14.31
C ARG A 220 -12.73 -10.07 -14.16
N TRP A 221 -12.53 -10.68 -13.00
CA TRP A 221 -12.90 -12.07 -12.75
C TRP A 221 -14.41 -12.31 -12.63
N ARG A 222 -15.18 -11.30 -12.21
CA ARG A 222 -16.65 -11.42 -12.09
C ARG A 222 -17.36 -11.39 -13.44
N SER A 223 -16.84 -10.71 -14.44
CA SER A 223 -17.49 -10.55 -15.74
C SER A 223 -17.30 -11.73 -16.69
N ARG A 224 -16.36 -12.66 -16.42
CA ARG A 224 -16.16 -13.86 -17.23
C ARG A 224 -17.02 -15.04 -16.75
N ALA A 225 -17.46 -15.05 -15.51
CA ALA A 225 -18.34 -16.09 -14.96
C ALA A 225 -19.81 -15.90 -15.33
N SER A 226 -20.17 -14.75 -15.95
CA SER A 226 -21.55 -14.42 -16.37
C SER A 226 -21.74 -14.46 -17.90
N ARG A 227 -20.77 -14.99 -18.65
CA ARG A 227 -20.88 -15.28 -20.08
C ARG A 227 -20.71 -16.76 -20.34
#